data_9ce108f9955b6e32971090f94ab076cb
#
_entry.id   9ce108f9955b6e32971090f94ab076cb
#
_cell.length_a   1.000
_cell.length_b   1.000
_cell.length_c   1.000
_cell.angle_alpha   90.00
_cell.angle_beta   90.00
_cell.angle_gamma   90.00
#
_symmetry.space_group_name_H-M   'P 1'
#
loop_
_entity.id
_entity.type
_entity.pdbx_description
1 polymer ?
#
loop_
_entity_poly.entity_id
_entity_poly.type
_entity_poly.pdbx_seq_one_letter_code
_entity_poly.pdbx_strand_id
1 'polypeptide(L)'
;MAERGFEIVGVELGERLTAFAREKLSGFNRVEIVNAPFETWEPDGQFDAAVAFTAFHWIDPEARYEGSARLLRPGGALAIVKTKHVAGSDPFWAEVQADYDAVVPSEENKPPPLPEEVEDLAAEIATSRRFGPAVIRRYLWDVQYDADSYINVLETYSGHRSIPEDRRKDLYERIRRRIGDSEVSKTMLAILHVARA
;
A
#
# COMPACT_ATOMS: atom_id res chain seq x y z
N MET A 1 -6.64 -10.11 11.18
CA MET A 1 -7.66 -11.09 10.73
C MET A 1 -7.37 -12.47 11.30
N ALA A 2 -6.19 -13.03 11.13
CA ALA A 2 -5.81 -14.34 11.67
C ALA A 2 -6.05 -14.46 13.20
N GLU A 3 -5.63 -13.49 13.99
CA GLU A 3 -5.87 -13.42 15.44
C GLU A 3 -7.36 -13.38 15.83
N ARG A 4 -8.23 -12.99 14.91
CA ARG A 4 -9.69 -13.01 15.09
C ARG A 4 -10.34 -14.29 14.59
N GLY A 5 -9.54 -15.30 14.20
CA GLY A 5 -10.00 -16.63 13.82
C GLY A 5 -10.62 -16.75 12.43
N PHE A 6 -10.41 -15.77 11.55
CA PHE A 6 -10.81 -15.91 10.16
C PHE A 6 -10.00 -17.01 9.47
N GLU A 7 -10.64 -17.71 8.55
CA GLU A 7 -9.96 -18.58 7.60
C GLU A 7 -9.47 -17.73 6.44
N ILE A 8 -8.18 -17.83 6.12
CA ILE A 8 -7.52 -16.92 5.22
C ILE A 8 -6.68 -17.68 4.21
N VAL A 9 -6.87 -17.40 2.94
CA VAL A 9 -5.93 -17.78 1.89
C VAL A 9 -5.29 -16.49 1.38
N GLY A 10 -3.99 -16.34 1.62
CA GLY A 10 -3.19 -15.24 1.09
C GLY A 10 -2.53 -15.66 -0.23
N VAL A 11 -2.71 -14.85 -1.28
CA VAL A 11 -2.08 -15.07 -2.58
C VAL A 11 -0.97 -14.04 -2.76
N GLU A 12 0.25 -14.50 -2.96
CA GLU A 12 1.44 -13.67 -3.11
C GLU A 12 2.28 -14.15 -4.30
N LEU A 13 2.62 -13.21 -5.20
CA LEU A 13 3.41 -13.49 -6.39
C LEU A 13 4.88 -13.75 -6.08
N GLY A 14 5.43 -13.01 -5.11
CA GLY A 14 6.85 -13.03 -4.77
C GLY A 14 7.24 -14.22 -3.90
N GLU A 15 8.08 -15.10 -4.39
CA GLU A 15 8.58 -16.28 -3.65
C GLU A 15 9.12 -15.94 -2.25
N ARG A 16 9.94 -14.88 -2.16
CA ARG A 16 10.55 -14.45 -0.89
C ARG A 16 9.50 -13.92 0.09
N LEU A 17 8.53 -13.16 -0.40
CA LEU A 17 7.43 -12.65 0.43
C LEU A 17 6.50 -13.78 0.86
N THR A 18 6.24 -14.74 -0.01
CA THR A 18 5.50 -15.97 0.32
C THR A 18 6.18 -16.73 1.45
N ALA A 19 7.49 -16.98 1.33
CA ALA A 19 8.25 -17.67 2.36
C ALA A 19 8.22 -16.93 3.71
N PHE A 20 8.43 -15.62 3.68
CA PHE A 20 8.36 -14.76 4.86
C PHE A 20 6.95 -14.77 5.50
N ALA A 21 5.89 -14.66 4.68
CA ALA A 21 4.52 -14.70 5.18
C ALA A 21 4.18 -16.05 5.82
N ARG A 22 4.60 -17.17 5.21
CA ARG A 22 4.43 -18.52 5.78
C ARG A 22 5.13 -18.66 7.12
N GLU A 23 6.37 -18.16 7.23
CA GLU A 23 7.11 -18.16 8.50
C GLU A 23 6.39 -17.34 9.57
N LYS A 24 6.03 -16.10 9.25
CA LYS A 24 5.37 -15.19 10.20
C LYS A 24 3.98 -15.65 10.65
N LEU A 25 3.27 -16.36 9.80
CA LEU A 25 1.89 -16.82 10.07
C LEU A 25 1.80 -18.30 10.44
N SER A 26 2.93 -18.98 10.63
CA SER A 26 3.01 -20.41 10.93
C SER A 26 2.25 -20.84 12.19
N GLY A 27 2.02 -19.91 13.15
CA GLY A 27 1.23 -20.16 14.36
C GLY A 27 -0.30 -20.14 14.15
N PHE A 28 -0.78 -19.79 12.95
CA PHE A 28 -2.21 -19.71 12.65
C PHE A 28 -2.63 -20.87 11.74
N ASN A 29 -3.27 -21.89 12.31
CA ASN A 29 -3.68 -23.10 11.60
C ASN A 29 -4.81 -22.91 10.57
N ARG A 30 -5.41 -21.72 10.51
CA ARG A 30 -6.46 -21.32 9.54
C ARG A 30 -5.97 -20.31 8.52
N VAL A 31 -4.65 -20.21 8.34
CA VAL A 31 -4.02 -19.33 7.36
C VAL A 31 -3.19 -20.16 6.40
N GLU A 32 -3.50 -20.06 5.13
CA GLU A 32 -2.73 -20.62 4.03
C GLU A 32 -2.12 -19.49 3.20
N ILE A 33 -0.88 -19.66 2.74
CA ILE A 33 -0.23 -18.71 1.81
C ILE A 33 0.15 -19.46 0.54
N VAL A 34 -0.43 -19.02 -0.57
CA VAL A 34 -0.22 -19.57 -1.91
C VAL A 34 0.75 -18.66 -2.67
N ASN A 35 1.76 -19.26 -3.29
CA ASN A 35 2.64 -18.52 -4.21
C ASN A 35 2.11 -18.68 -5.64
N ALA A 36 1.37 -17.69 -6.11
CA ALA A 36 0.78 -17.67 -7.45
C ALA A 36 0.50 -16.24 -7.92
N PRO A 37 0.42 -16.00 -9.24
CA PRO A 37 -0.21 -14.80 -9.78
C PRO A 37 -1.71 -14.82 -9.46
N PHE A 38 -2.25 -13.69 -8.99
CA PHE A 38 -3.68 -13.56 -8.69
C PHE A 38 -4.55 -13.84 -9.92
N GLU A 39 -4.11 -13.43 -11.09
CA GLU A 39 -4.83 -13.51 -12.37
C GLU A 39 -5.15 -14.95 -12.78
N THR A 40 -4.28 -15.86 -12.43
CA THR A 40 -4.37 -17.28 -12.82
C THR A 40 -4.68 -18.23 -11.68
N TRP A 41 -4.77 -17.69 -10.46
CA TRP A 41 -5.07 -18.52 -9.29
C TRP A 41 -6.54 -18.93 -9.26
N GLU A 42 -6.77 -20.23 -9.11
CA GLU A 42 -8.10 -20.85 -9.03
C GLU A 42 -8.21 -21.67 -7.74
N PRO A 43 -8.99 -21.22 -6.75
CA PRO A 43 -9.23 -21.98 -5.52
C PRO A 43 -10.35 -23.00 -5.71
N ASP A 44 -10.41 -23.99 -4.82
CA ASP A 44 -11.46 -25.02 -4.77
C ASP A 44 -12.82 -24.51 -4.23
N GLY A 45 -13.03 -23.21 -4.10
CA GLY A 45 -14.27 -22.67 -3.54
C GLY A 45 -14.36 -21.16 -3.64
N GLN A 46 -15.41 -20.62 -3.05
CA GLN A 46 -15.69 -19.19 -3.02
C GLN A 46 -15.52 -18.63 -1.60
N PHE A 47 -15.19 -17.34 -1.53
CA PHE A 47 -14.91 -16.62 -0.30
C PHE A 47 -16.04 -15.67 0.08
N ASP A 48 -16.13 -15.38 1.39
CA ASP A 48 -17.00 -14.34 1.93
C ASP A 48 -16.48 -12.92 1.60
N ALA A 49 -15.16 -12.80 1.52
CA ALA A 49 -14.50 -11.53 1.24
C ALA A 49 -13.16 -11.75 0.50
N ALA A 50 -12.89 -10.87 -0.45
CA ALA A 50 -11.58 -10.65 -1.05
C ALA A 50 -11.02 -9.33 -0.50
N VAL A 51 -9.78 -9.35 0.00
CA VAL A 51 -9.18 -8.17 0.67
C VAL A 51 -7.80 -7.89 0.07
N ALA A 52 -7.58 -6.66 -0.36
CA ALA A 52 -6.29 -6.21 -0.87
C ALA A 52 -5.78 -4.99 -0.09
N PHE A 53 -4.66 -5.15 0.62
CA PHE A 53 -3.98 -4.07 1.34
C PHE A 53 -2.79 -3.57 0.52
N THR A 54 -2.88 -2.38 -0.06
CA THR A 54 -1.83 -1.71 -0.85
C THR A 54 -1.26 -2.62 -1.96
N ALA A 55 -2.07 -3.55 -2.45
CA ALA A 55 -1.68 -4.58 -3.44
C ALA A 55 -2.53 -4.53 -4.72
N PHE A 56 -3.76 -4.02 -4.65
CA PHE A 56 -4.74 -4.09 -5.74
C PHE A 56 -4.25 -3.43 -7.05
N HIS A 57 -3.41 -2.42 -6.97
CA HIS A 57 -2.85 -1.71 -8.12
C HIS A 57 -1.75 -2.49 -8.86
N TRP A 58 -1.24 -3.59 -8.29
CA TRP A 58 -0.28 -4.48 -8.95
C TRP A 58 -0.96 -5.54 -9.82
N ILE A 59 -2.26 -5.79 -9.60
CA ILE A 59 -3.04 -6.74 -10.39
C ILE A 59 -3.42 -6.08 -11.71
N ASP A 60 -3.41 -6.84 -12.81
CA ASP A 60 -3.81 -6.37 -14.12
C ASP A 60 -5.18 -5.67 -14.05
N PRO A 61 -5.30 -4.41 -14.55
CA PRO A 61 -6.54 -3.65 -14.51
C PRO A 61 -7.75 -4.36 -15.13
N GLU A 62 -7.55 -5.17 -16.16
CA GLU A 62 -8.62 -5.92 -16.82
C GLU A 62 -9.07 -7.12 -15.99
N ALA A 63 -8.14 -7.74 -15.24
CA ALA A 63 -8.38 -8.95 -14.46
C ALA A 63 -8.84 -8.69 -13.01
N ARG A 64 -8.43 -7.57 -12.38
CA ARG A 64 -8.55 -7.38 -10.93
C ARG A 64 -9.97 -7.39 -10.41
N TYR A 65 -10.93 -6.77 -11.11
CA TYR A 65 -12.33 -6.76 -10.68
C TYR A 65 -13.07 -8.05 -11.06
N GLU A 66 -12.83 -8.55 -12.27
CA GLU A 66 -13.40 -9.82 -12.73
C GLU A 66 -12.91 -10.97 -11.86
N GLY A 67 -11.60 -11.08 -11.66
CA GLY A 67 -10.99 -12.10 -10.81
C GLY A 67 -11.52 -12.04 -9.38
N SER A 68 -11.58 -10.83 -8.80
CA SER A 68 -12.12 -10.66 -7.44
C SER A 68 -13.59 -11.09 -7.34
N ALA A 69 -14.42 -10.74 -8.31
CA ALA A 69 -15.84 -11.14 -8.31
C ALA A 69 -16.02 -12.65 -8.45
N ARG A 70 -15.20 -13.29 -9.30
CA ARG A 70 -15.21 -14.76 -9.49
C ARG A 70 -14.91 -15.53 -8.20
N LEU A 71 -14.03 -14.97 -7.37
CA LEU A 71 -13.64 -15.58 -6.10
C LEU A 71 -14.71 -15.46 -5.02
N LEU A 72 -15.66 -14.54 -5.15
CA LEU A 72 -16.65 -14.24 -4.13
C LEU A 72 -17.94 -15.04 -4.35
N ARG A 73 -18.51 -15.51 -3.24
CA ARG A 73 -19.89 -16.00 -3.26
C ARG A 73 -20.89 -14.85 -3.51
N PRO A 74 -22.10 -15.12 -3.98
CA PRO A 74 -23.13 -14.09 -4.12
C PRO A 74 -23.30 -13.29 -2.83
N GLY A 75 -23.21 -11.96 -2.93
CA GLY A 75 -23.24 -11.04 -1.78
C GLY A 75 -21.93 -10.95 -0.97
N GLY A 76 -20.88 -11.63 -1.40
CA GLY A 76 -19.53 -11.49 -0.86
C GLY A 76 -18.98 -10.06 -1.02
N ALA A 77 -17.92 -9.73 -0.32
CA ALA A 77 -17.39 -8.36 -0.28
C ALA A 77 -15.97 -8.27 -0.86
N LEU A 78 -15.75 -7.30 -1.74
CA LEU A 78 -14.42 -6.81 -2.09
C LEU A 78 -14.05 -5.66 -1.15
N ALA A 79 -12.90 -5.76 -0.47
CA ALA A 79 -12.35 -4.71 0.38
C ALA A 79 -10.97 -4.30 -0.12
N ILE A 80 -10.83 -3.05 -0.56
CA ILE A 80 -9.56 -2.50 -1.06
C ILE A 80 -9.09 -1.40 -0.12
N VAL A 81 -7.88 -1.52 0.38
CA VAL A 81 -7.21 -0.49 1.19
C VAL A 81 -6.06 0.09 0.38
N LYS A 82 -6.16 1.39 0.07
CA LYS A 82 -5.05 2.20 -0.46
C LYS A 82 -4.41 2.96 0.67
N THR A 83 -3.09 3.04 0.71
CA THR A 83 -2.36 3.93 1.62
C THR A 83 -1.57 4.95 0.83
N LYS A 84 -1.54 6.18 1.32
CA LYS A 84 -0.80 7.29 0.71
C LYS A 84 -0.19 8.16 1.79
N HIS A 85 1.04 8.63 1.57
CA HIS A 85 1.59 9.76 2.30
C HIS A 85 0.86 11.02 1.84
N VAL A 86 0.36 11.81 2.79
CA VAL A 86 -0.40 13.04 2.52
C VAL A 86 0.19 14.20 3.32
N ALA A 87 -0.15 15.41 2.92
CA ALA A 87 0.24 16.61 3.65
C ALA A 87 -0.26 16.55 5.09
N GLY A 88 0.61 16.85 6.02
CA GLY A 88 0.37 16.95 7.45
C GLY A 88 0.87 18.28 8.00
N SER A 89 0.91 18.40 9.32
CA SER A 89 1.33 19.64 10.00
C SER A 89 2.83 19.80 10.15
N ASP A 90 3.62 18.76 9.89
CA ASP A 90 5.07 18.81 10.05
C ASP A 90 5.73 19.60 8.90
N PRO A 91 6.42 20.73 9.19
CA PRO A 91 7.04 21.57 8.15
C PRO A 91 8.18 20.87 7.41
N PHE A 92 8.76 19.82 7.97
CA PHE A 92 9.80 19.02 7.33
C PHE A 92 9.45 18.64 5.89
N TRP A 93 8.20 18.30 5.61
CA TRP A 93 7.76 17.81 4.28
C TRP A 93 7.78 18.89 3.20
N ALA A 94 7.61 20.15 3.56
CA ALA A 94 7.79 21.26 2.66
C ALA A 94 9.28 21.58 2.46
N GLU A 95 10.06 21.51 3.53
CA GLU A 95 11.48 21.88 3.52
C GLU A 95 12.35 20.83 2.81
N VAL A 96 12.09 19.54 2.99
CA VAL A 96 12.85 18.45 2.37
C VAL A 96 12.72 18.44 0.84
N GLN A 97 11.67 19.05 0.30
CA GLN A 97 11.49 19.19 -1.14
C GLN A 97 12.69 19.87 -1.80
N ALA A 98 13.27 20.90 -1.14
CA ALA A 98 14.45 21.57 -1.64
C ALA A 98 15.69 20.65 -1.75
N ASP A 99 15.80 19.64 -0.90
CA ASP A 99 16.89 18.65 -0.98
C ASP A 99 16.68 17.70 -2.16
N TYR A 100 15.44 17.28 -2.42
CA TYR A 100 15.10 16.50 -3.61
C TYR A 100 15.36 17.28 -4.89
N ASP A 101 14.93 18.52 -4.96
CA ASP A 101 15.10 19.38 -6.14
C ASP A 101 16.58 19.63 -6.45
N ALA A 102 17.42 19.74 -5.41
CA ALA A 102 18.85 19.96 -5.56
C ALA A 102 19.62 18.71 -6.03
N VAL A 103 19.19 17.50 -5.60
CA VAL A 103 19.94 16.26 -5.81
C VAL A 103 19.37 15.42 -6.93
N VAL A 104 18.05 15.31 -7.00
CA VAL A 104 17.29 14.46 -7.95
C VAL A 104 16.13 15.25 -8.55
N PRO A 105 16.39 16.33 -9.27
CA PRO A 105 15.32 17.14 -9.85
C PRO A 105 14.44 16.28 -10.77
N SER A 106 13.13 16.25 -10.51
CA SER A 106 12.14 15.53 -11.29
C SER A 106 10.78 16.20 -11.16
N GLU A 107 10.04 16.26 -12.24
CA GLU A 107 8.64 16.73 -12.21
C GLU A 107 7.72 15.82 -11.35
N GLU A 108 8.17 14.59 -11.06
CA GLU A 108 7.47 13.64 -10.21
C GLU A 108 7.70 13.88 -8.73
N ASN A 109 8.76 14.62 -8.36
CA ASN A 109 9.08 14.99 -6.98
C ASN A 109 8.16 16.12 -6.53
N LYS A 110 6.92 15.79 -6.17
CA LYS A 110 5.94 16.74 -5.65
C LYS A 110 5.76 16.58 -4.15
N PRO A 111 5.47 17.67 -3.44
CA PRO A 111 5.07 17.57 -2.04
C PRO A 111 3.86 16.62 -1.89
N PRO A 112 3.70 16.02 -0.70
CA PRO A 112 2.53 15.18 -0.44
C PRO A 112 1.23 15.93 -0.72
N PRO A 113 0.25 15.32 -1.42
CA PRO A 113 -1.05 15.95 -1.70
C PRO A 113 -1.84 16.15 -0.40
N LEU A 114 -2.79 17.06 -0.40
CA LEU A 114 -3.76 17.16 0.68
C LEU A 114 -4.61 15.87 0.77
N PRO A 115 -5.05 15.46 1.98
CA PRO A 115 -5.86 14.25 2.13
C PRO A 115 -7.08 14.19 1.21
N GLU A 116 -7.76 15.32 1.01
CA GLU A 116 -8.96 15.46 0.16
C GLU A 116 -8.66 15.35 -1.34
N GLU A 117 -7.43 15.64 -1.77
CA GLU A 117 -7.00 15.54 -3.17
C GLU A 117 -6.72 14.09 -3.60
N VAL A 118 -6.60 13.18 -2.64
CA VAL A 118 -6.32 11.78 -2.96
C VAL A 118 -7.59 11.10 -3.49
N GLU A 119 -7.58 10.75 -4.76
CA GLU A 119 -8.70 10.08 -5.42
C GLU A 119 -8.96 8.68 -4.82
N ASP A 120 -10.23 8.35 -4.70
CA ASP A 120 -10.69 7.01 -4.34
C ASP A 120 -10.99 6.15 -5.59
N LEU A 121 -11.45 4.92 -5.37
CA LEU A 121 -11.74 3.97 -6.44
C LEU A 121 -13.24 3.81 -6.75
N ALA A 122 -14.11 4.68 -6.24
CA ALA A 122 -15.57 4.52 -6.40
C ALA A 122 -15.99 4.45 -7.87
N ALA A 123 -15.48 5.36 -8.70
CA ALA A 123 -15.78 5.42 -10.12
C ALA A 123 -15.27 4.18 -10.87
N GLU A 124 -14.07 3.71 -10.51
CA GLU A 124 -13.46 2.53 -11.11
C GLU A 124 -14.24 1.25 -10.75
N ILE A 125 -14.61 1.10 -9.46
CA ILE A 125 -15.45 -0.01 -8.99
C ILE A 125 -16.79 -0.02 -9.74
N ALA A 126 -17.45 1.12 -9.87
CA ALA A 126 -18.71 1.24 -10.60
C ALA A 126 -18.57 0.90 -12.08
N THR A 127 -17.48 1.34 -12.72
CA THR A 127 -17.20 1.06 -14.16
C THR A 127 -16.98 -0.42 -14.40
N SER A 128 -16.46 -1.17 -13.45
CA SER A 128 -16.26 -2.61 -13.55
C SER A 128 -17.55 -3.40 -13.76
N ARG A 129 -18.68 -2.87 -13.30
CA ARG A 129 -20.01 -3.51 -13.32
C ARG A 129 -20.06 -4.89 -12.63
N ARG A 130 -19.06 -5.18 -11.79
CA ARG A 130 -18.97 -6.44 -11.04
C ARG A 130 -19.42 -6.29 -9.60
N PHE A 131 -19.49 -5.06 -9.12
CA PHE A 131 -19.80 -4.74 -7.74
C PHE A 131 -20.85 -3.63 -7.67
N GLY A 132 -21.64 -3.68 -6.61
CA GLY A 132 -22.53 -2.59 -6.24
C GLY A 132 -21.79 -1.33 -5.79
N PRO A 133 -22.50 -0.28 -5.35
CA PRO A 133 -21.88 0.96 -4.89
C PRO A 133 -20.90 0.72 -3.74
N ALA A 134 -19.71 1.31 -3.85
CA ALA A 134 -18.69 1.20 -2.81
C ALA A 134 -19.01 2.11 -1.61
N VAL A 135 -18.86 1.56 -0.40
CA VAL A 135 -18.77 2.35 0.83
C VAL A 135 -17.31 2.72 1.05
N ILE A 136 -17.04 4.00 1.24
CA ILE A 136 -15.69 4.54 1.39
C ILE A 136 -15.50 5.08 2.79
N ARG A 137 -14.35 4.74 3.39
CA ARG A 137 -13.88 5.27 4.68
C ARG A 137 -12.46 5.76 4.53
N ARG A 138 -12.16 6.91 5.13
CA ARG A 138 -10.84 7.54 5.17
C ARG A 138 -10.33 7.59 6.59
N TYR A 139 -9.07 7.19 6.80
CA TYR A 139 -8.43 7.16 8.10
C TYR A 139 -7.07 7.84 7.98
N LEU A 140 -6.84 8.83 8.83
CA LEU A 140 -5.56 9.51 8.97
C LEU A 140 -4.85 9.03 10.22
N TRP A 141 -3.54 8.88 10.13
CA TRP A 141 -2.68 8.63 11.28
C TRP A 141 -1.27 9.16 11.00
N ASP A 142 -0.54 9.42 12.06
CA ASP A 142 0.85 9.87 11.99
C ASP A 142 1.79 8.75 12.37
N VAL A 143 2.95 8.71 11.69
CA VAL A 143 4.06 7.81 12.00
C VAL A 143 5.28 8.68 12.29
N GLN A 144 5.88 8.48 13.45
CA GLN A 144 7.09 9.19 13.84
C GLN A 144 8.32 8.44 13.33
N TYR A 145 9.29 9.19 12.83
CA TYR A 145 10.55 8.66 12.34
C TYR A 145 11.70 9.52 12.85
N ASP A 146 12.69 8.90 13.46
CA ASP A 146 14.04 9.46 13.54
C ASP A 146 14.74 9.38 12.17
N ALA A 147 15.93 9.97 12.07
CA ALA A 147 16.65 10.04 10.81
C ALA A 147 16.96 8.65 10.22
N ASP A 148 17.37 7.69 11.05
CA ASP A 148 17.77 6.38 10.57
C ASP A 148 16.59 5.51 10.18
N SER A 149 15.53 5.51 10.96
CA SER A 149 14.29 4.78 10.62
C SER A 149 13.63 5.34 9.36
N TYR A 150 13.68 6.66 9.13
CA TYR A 150 13.17 7.25 7.92
C TYR A 150 13.99 6.84 6.69
N ILE A 151 15.33 6.89 6.76
CA ILE A 151 16.19 6.41 5.65
C ILE A 151 15.93 4.93 5.36
N ASN A 152 15.78 4.09 6.37
CA ASN A 152 15.43 2.67 6.18
C ASN A 152 14.11 2.48 5.42
N VAL A 153 13.11 3.34 5.66
CA VAL A 153 11.86 3.34 4.88
C VAL A 153 12.11 3.75 3.43
N LEU A 154 12.92 4.79 3.18
CA LEU A 154 13.25 5.25 1.83
C LEU A 154 13.99 4.16 1.02
N GLU A 155 14.86 3.37 1.66
CA GLU A 155 15.54 2.23 1.04
C GLU A 155 14.58 1.12 0.55
N THR A 156 13.35 1.08 1.07
CA THR A 156 12.33 0.14 0.60
C THR A 156 11.61 0.61 -0.66
N TYR A 157 11.70 1.89 -1.00
CA TYR A 157 10.99 2.45 -2.14
C TYR A 157 11.76 2.23 -3.45
N SER A 158 11.08 1.65 -4.45
CA SER A 158 11.68 1.41 -5.77
C SER A 158 12.20 2.69 -6.42
N GLY A 159 11.49 3.81 -6.28
CA GLY A 159 11.94 5.13 -6.77
C GLY A 159 13.28 5.56 -6.17
N HIS A 160 13.47 5.40 -4.86
CA HIS A 160 14.76 5.70 -4.20
C HIS A 160 15.87 4.75 -4.63
N ARG A 161 15.56 3.47 -4.81
CA ARG A 161 16.53 2.47 -5.25
C ARG A 161 16.99 2.68 -6.69
N SER A 162 16.20 3.34 -7.52
CA SER A 162 16.57 3.70 -8.90
C SER A 162 17.46 4.96 -9.00
N ILE A 163 17.57 5.75 -7.92
CA ILE A 163 18.51 6.88 -7.86
C ILE A 163 19.95 6.36 -7.89
N PRO A 164 20.86 6.95 -8.72
CA PRO A 164 22.28 6.63 -8.69
C PRO A 164 22.85 6.71 -7.27
N GLU A 165 23.72 5.77 -6.91
CA GLU A 165 24.15 5.57 -5.53
C GLU A 165 24.79 6.81 -4.89
N ASP A 166 25.61 7.54 -5.66
CA ASP A 166 26.26 8.77 -5.21
C ASP A 166 25.23 9.85 -4.86
N ARG A 167 24.25 10.08 -5.73
CA ARG A 167 23.16 11.03 -5.50
C ARG A 167 22.26 10.59 -4.35
N ARG A 168 21.94 9.30 -4.26
CA ARG A 168 21.14 8.76 -3.17
C ARG A 168 21.82 8.96 -1.82
N LYS A 169 23.14 8.76 -1.72
CA LYS A 169 23.92 9.05 -0.52
C LYS A 169 23.87 10.52 -0.15
N ASP A 170 24.10 11.45 -1.09
CA ASP A 170 24.01 12.89 -0.83
C ASP A 170 22.60 13.28 -0.34
N LEU A 171 21.55 12.79 -1.01
CA LEU A 171 20.17 13.04 -0.58
C LEU A 171 19.93 12.55 0.87
N TYR A 172 20.36 11.33 1.20
CA TYR A 172 20.16 10.78 2.53
C TYR A 172 20.95 11.51 3.62
N GLU A 173 22.15 11.97 3.30
CA GLU A 173 22.92 12.82 4.22
C GLU A 173 22.24 14.17 4.48
N ARG A 174 21.64 14.79 3.47
CA ARG A 174 20.86 16.02 3.61
C ARG A 174 19.61 15.81 4.46
N ILE A 175 18.88 14.73 4.20
CA ILE A 175 17.69 14.34 4.98
C ILE A 175 18.07 14.10 6.44
N ARG A 176 19.14 13.32 6.72
CA ARG A 176 19.63 13.10 8.09
C ARG A 176 19.97 14.41 8.81
N ARG A 177 20.68 15.30 8.13
CA ARG A 177 21.06 16.59 8.68
C ARG A 177 19.85 17.46 9.01
N ARG A 178 18.81 17.40 8.17
CA ARG A 178 17.58 18.16 8.36
C ARG A 178 16.76 17.62 9.53
N ILE A 179 16.67 16.32 9.69
CA ILE A 179 16.00 15.69 10.84
C ILE A 179 16.82 15.94 12.13
N GLY A 180 18.14 15.80 12.06
CA GLY A 180 19.02 15.95 13.22
C GLY A 180 18.72 14.93 14.32
N ASP A 181 18.69 15.39 15.56
CA ASP A 181 18.37 14.59 16.73
C ASP A 181 16.85 14.58 17.06
N SER A 182 16.02 15.12 16.15
CA SER A 182 14.57 15.19 16.30
C SER A 182 13.87 13.99 15.61
N GLU A 183 12.54 13.95 15.74
CA GLU A 183 11.69 13.08 14.95
C GLU A 183 10.84 13.90 13.98
N VAL A 184 10.47 13.29 12.86
CA VAL A 184 9.54 13.86 11.89
C VAL A 184 8.24 13.07 11.86
N SER A 185 7.13 13.78 11.77
CA SER A 185 5.79 13.20 11.74
C SER A 185 5.28 13.05 10.32
N LYS A 186 5.14 11.82 9.86
CA LYS A 186 4.63 11.48 8.53
C LYS A 186 3.14 11.16 8.59
N THR A 187 2.33 12.04 8.01
CA THR A 187 0.87 11.81 7.95
C THR A 187 0.53 10.84 6.82
N MET A 188 -0.14 9.77 7.18
CA MET A 188 -0.59 8.73 6.27
C MET A 188 -2.12 8.72 6.17
N LEU A 189 -2.62 8.46 4.98
CA LEU A 189 -4.04 8.26 4.69
C LEU A 189 -4.26 6.81 4.25
N ALA A 190 -5.19 6.09 4.91
CA ALA A 190 -5.77 4.88 4.37
C ALA A 190 -7.18 5.18 3.84
N ILE A 191 -7.45 4.74 2.61
CA ILE A 191 -8.78 4.77 2.02
C ILE A 191 -9.25 3.32 1.89
N LEU A 192 -10.25 2.97 2.66
CA LEU A 192 -10.93 1.68 2.59
C LEU A 192 -12.14 1.80 1.66
N HIS A 193 -12.21 0.93 0.67
CA HIS A 193 -13.34 0.76 -0.23
C HIS A 193 -13.95 -0.61 0.03
N VAL A 194 -15.26 -0.69 0.25
CA VAL A 194 -15.98 -1.96 0.41
C VAL A 194 -17.16 -1.97 -0.54
N ALA A 195 -17.22 -2.98 -1.42
CA ALA A 195 -18.31 -3.17 -2.36
C ALA A 195 -18.78 -4.63 -2.36
N ARG A 196 -20.06 -4.88 -2.67
CA ARG A 196 -20.66 -6.21 -2.72
C ARG A 196 -20.73 -6.72 -4.15
N ALA A 197 -20.43 -8.02 -4.32
CA ALA A 197 -20.61 -8.75 -5.57
C ALA A 197 -22.07 -9.13 -5.78
#